data_579f510b164ed74fd2e1cb3061698a07
#
_entry.id   579f510b164ed74fd2e1cb3061698a07
#
_cell.length_a   1.000
_cell.length_b   1.000
_cell.length_c   1.000
_cell.angle_alpha   90.00
_cell.angle_beta   90.00
_cell.angle_gamma   90.00
#
_symmetry.space_group_name_H-M   'P 1'
#
loop_
_entity.id
_entity.type
_entity.pdbx_description
1 polymer ?
#
loop_
_entity_poly.entity_id
_entity_poly.type
_entity_poly.pdbx_seq_one_letter_code
_entity_poly.pdbx_strand_id
1 'polypeptide(L)'
;MIWRSLAIVLAVCGSAVMEGAVTAQSQSLVLEDFQTKDAEGFPVNWEHENQRSQSKGRDAYKVQTEDGVNFLAVKDAGQRIKKKKIDWDPKAFPVLTWRWRLQKATTDTEPIAAIYASLDTDLMFIPVFTKYVWSATKPEGTLTEGGIFSGSEIVVQSGTKAVGEWFEERVNVYEDFKKIHKHEPAAKAWGISIIAASGVEIDFGSMVASAGR
;
A
#
# COMPACT_ATOMS: atom_id res chain seq x y z
N MET A 1 38.32 31.11 -75.96
CA MET A 1 36.90 30.74 -75.76
C MET A 1 36.89 29.63 -74.73
N ILE A 2 36.65 29.94 -73.42
CA ILE A 2 36.69 28.98 -72.37
C ILE A 2 35.34 29.10 -71.65
N TRP A 3 34.50 28.06 -71.78
CA TRP A 3 33.25 27.96 -71.04
C TRP A 3 33.50 27.36 -69.65
N ARG A 4 33.11 28.10 -68.61
CA ARG A 4 33.06 27.62 -67.24
C ARG A 4 31.65 27.15 -66.91
N SER A 5 31.51 25.85 -66.66
CA SER A 5 30.28 25.28 -66.18
C SER A 5 30.16 25.52 -64.62
N LEU A 6 29.06 26.14 -64.22
CA LEU A 6 28.72 26.39 -62.86
C LEU A 6 27.88 25.20 -62.37
N ALA A 7 28.40 24.43 -61.39
CA ALA A 7 27.65 23.37 -60.73
C ALA A 7 26.94 23.94 -59.47
N ILE A 8 25.62 23.86 -59.47
CA ILE A 8 24.80 24.24 -58.32
C ILE A 8 24.64 22.99 -57.44
N VAL A 9 25.18 23.04 -56.21
CA VAL A 9 24.97 22.01 -55.17
C VAL A 9 23.74 22.42 -54.38
N LEU A 10 22.65 21.65 -54.53
CA LEU A 10 21.48 21.76 -53.66
C LEU A 10 21.75 21.00 -52.36
N ALA A 11 21.90 21.69 -51.25
CA ALA A 11 21.92 21.12 -49.91
C ALA A 11 20.47 20.88 -49.43
N VAL A 12 20.06 19.63 -49.36
CA VAL A 12 18.81 19.22 -48.73
C VAL A 12 19.02 19.14 -47.23
N CYS A 13 18.52 20.14 -46.47
CA CYS A 13 18.44 20.08 -45.03
C CYS A 13 17.30 19.13 -44.63
N GLY A 14 17.64 17.90 -44.28
CA GLY A 14 16.73 16.98 -43.63
C GLY A 14 16.49 17.38 -42.17
N SER A 15 15.30 17.91 -41.88
CA SER A 15 14.86 18.15 -40.50
C SER A 15 14.49 16.82 -39.86
N ALA A 16 15.36 16.31 -38.99
CA ALA A 16 15.02 15.18 -38.12
C ALA A 16 14.02 15.65 -37.06
N VAL A 17 12.78 15.24 -37.19
CA VAL A 17 11.78 15.39 -36.13
C VAL A 17 12.12 14.36 -35.06
N MET A 18 12.68 14.81 -33.94
CA MET A 18 12.77 13.99 -32.73
C MET A 18 11.38 13.87 -32.11
N GLU A 19 10.72 12.74 -32.31
CA GLU A 19 9.57 12.34 -31.53
C GLU A 19 10.06 12.09 -30.09
N GLY A 20 9.88 13.10 -29.23
CA GLY A 20 10.08 12.95 -27.79
C GLY A 20 9.07 11.94 -27.27
N ALA A 21 9.52 10.76 -26.86
CA ALA A 21 8.71 9.84 -26.11
C ALA A 21 8.27 10.52 -24.80
N VAL A 22 7.02 10.99 -24.74
CA VAL A 22 6.39 11.44 -23.50
C VAL A 22 6.21 10.19 -22.64
N THR A 23 7.14 9.96 -21.73
CA THR A 23 6.94 8.99 -20.66
C THR A 23 5.77 9.47 -19.81
N ALA A 24 4.61 8.83 -19.97
CA ALA A 24 3.46 9.09 -19.11
C ALA A 24 3.88 8.78 -17.67
N GLN A 25 4.10 9.81 -16.88
CA GLN A 25 4.36 9.70 -15.46
C GLN A 25 3.11 9.12 -14.81
N SER A 26 3.18 7.89 -14.30
CA SER A 26 2.04 7.25 -13.65
C SER A 26 1.64 8.12 -12.46
N GLN A 27 0.41 8.64 -12.47
CA GLN A 27 -0.13 9.39 -11.35
C GLN A 27 -0.17 8.50 -10.13
N SER A 28 0.34 8.99 -9.01
CA SER A 28 0.35 8.29 -7.73
C SER A 28 -0.10 9.22 -6.61
N LEU A 29 -0.73 8.64 -5.60
CA LEU A 29 -1.21 9.30 -4.40
C LEU A 29 -0.55 8.65 -3.19
N VAL A 30 0.24 9.40 -2.43
CA VAL A 30 0.80 8.91 -1.16
C VAL A 30 -0.32 8.88 -0.12
N LEU A 31 -0.68 7.69 0.34
CA LEU A 31 -1.67 7.49 1.40
C LEU A 31 -1.04 7.64 2.78
N GLU A 32 0.21 7.15 2.94
CA GLU A 32 1.00 7.26 4.15
C GLU A 32 2.49 7.15 3.83
N ASP A 33 3.31 8.00 4.43
CA ASP A 33 4.77 7.98 4.30
C ASP A 33 5.50 8.04 5.67
N PHE A 34 4.74 8.07 6.76
CA PHE A 34 5.22 8.16 8.14
C PHE A 34 6.14 9.34 8.42
N GLN A 35 6.00 10.46 7.67
CA GLN A 35 6.83 11.66 7.87
C GLN A 35 6.51 12.37 9.18
N THR A 36 5.29 12.23 9.70
CA THR A 36 4.83 12.94 10.89
C THR A 36 4.49 11.99 12.03
N LYS A 37 5.05 12.28 13.20
CA LYS A 37 4.81 11.56 14.45
C LYS A 37 4.62 12.54 15.60
N ASP A 38 3.92 12.10 16.63
CA ASP A 38 3.80 12.86 17.88
C ASP A 38 5.06 12.74 18.76
N ALA A 39 5.01 13.36 19.93
CA ALA A 39 6.14 13.37 20.87
C ALA A 39 6.51 11.96 21.39
N GLU A 40 5.57 11.01 21.37
CA GLU A 40 5.76 9.62 21.78
C GLU A 40 6.16 8.70 20.61
N GLY A 41 6.25 9.26 19.38
CA GLY A 41 6.63 8.52 18.17
C GLY A 41 5.46 7.83 17.47
N PHE A 42 4.22 8.01 17.91
CA PHE A 42 3.04 7.46 17.24
C PHE A 42 2.72 8.27 15.97
N PRO A 43 2.32 7.62 14.84
CA PRO A 43 2.07 8.34 13.59
C PRO A 43 0.85 9.27 13.70
N VAL A 44 1.00 10.51 13.25
CA VAL A 44 -0.07 11.51 13.23
C VAL A 44 -1.16 11.08 12.25
N ASN A 45 -2.43 11.43 12.55
CA ASN A 45 -3.64 11.05 11.78
C ASN A 45 -3.99 9.55 11.81
N TRP A 46 -3.31 8.76 12.63
CA TRP A 46 -3.73 7.40 12.94
C TRP A 46 -4.44 7.36 14.30
N GLU A 47 -5.39 6.47 14.43
CA GLU A 47 -6.16 6.26 15.65
C GLU A 47 -6.25 4.78 16.00
N HIS A 48 -6.35 4.49 17.29
CA HIS A 48 -6.62 3.12 17.76
C HIS A 48 -8.05 2.72 17.44
N GLU A 49 -8.30 1.45 17.31
CA GLU A 49 -9.63 0.94 17.00
C GLU A 49 -10.63 1.30 18.09
N ASN A 50 -10.22 1.28 19.35
CA ASN A 50 -11.04 1.68 20.48
C ASN A 50 -10.19 2.31 21.60
N GLN A 51 -10.84 3.03 22.52
CA GLN A 51 -10.16 3.73 23.61
C GLN A 51 -9.44 2.80 24.60
N ARG A 52 -9.93 1.56 24.79
CA ARG A 52 -9.29 0.58 25.68
C ARG A 52 -7.94 0.07 25.16
N SER A 53 -7.77 0.13 23.86
CA SER A 53 -6.53 -0.26 23.19
C SER A 53 -5.47 0.86 23.12
N GLN A 54 -5.83 2.07 23.54
CA GLN A 54 -5.01 3.26 23.28
C GLN A 54 -3.63 3.19 23.95
N SER A 55 -3.54 2.79 25.20
CA SER A 55 -2.25 2.76 25.90
C SER A 55 -1.30 1.69 25.34
N LYS A 56 -1.77 0.45 25.21
CA LYS A 56 -0.96 -0.64 24.60
C LYS A 56 -0.57 -0.35 23.17
N GLY A 57 -1.50 0.19 22.36
CA GLY A 57 -1.25 0.50 20.97
C GLY A 57 -0.19 1.58 20.79
N ARG A 58 -0.20 2.65 21.59
CA ARG A 58 0.80 3.71 21.47
C ARG A 58 2.23 3.23 21.71
N ASP A 59 2.42 2.27 22.60
CA ASP A 59 3.74 1.68 22.84
C ASP A 59 4.17 0.70 21.74
N ALA A 60 3.20 0.01 21.14
CA ALA A 60 3.45 -0.99 20.11
C ALA A 60 3.79 -0.40 18.73
N TYR A 61 3.32 0.81 18.40
CA TYR A 61 3.46 1.45 17.10
C TYR A 61 4.35 2.69 17.19
N LYS A 62 5.53 2.65 16.60
CA LYS A 62 6.51 3.76 16.63
C LYS A 62 7.06 4.04 15.25
N VAL A 63 7.01 5.30 14.83
CA VAL A 63 7.70 5.74 13.61
C VAL A 63 9.20 5.79 13.89
N GLN A 64 9.96 5.09 13.06
CA GLN A 64 11.42 5.05 13.05
C GLN A 64 11.98 5.51 11.71
N THR A 65 13.28 5.77 11.67
CA THR A 65 13.99 6.19 10.46
C THR A 65 15.24 5.32 10.31
N GLU A 66 15.44 4.78 9.12
CA GLU A 66 16.62 4.02 8.72
C GLU A 66 17.08 4.54 7.35
N ASP A 67 18.33 4.92 7.21
CA ASP A 67 18.92 5.46 5.97
C ASP A 67 18.10 6.63 5.35
N GLY A 68 17.54 7.48 6.22
CA GLY A 68 16.72 8.62 5.80
C GLY A 68 15.29 8.29 5.36
N VAL A 69 14.88 7.03 5.45
CA VAL A 69 13.54 6.54 5.11
C VAL A 69 12.75 6.24 6.38
N ASN A 70 11.55 6.82 6.48
CA ASN A 70 10.66 6.57 7.61
C ASN A 70 9.83 5.30 7.39
N PHE A 71 9.56 4.61 8.48
CA PHE A 71 8.70 3.43 8.53
C PHE A 71 8.03 3.32 9.90
N LEU A 72 6.96 2.53 9.96
CA LEU A 72 6.27 2.21 11.21
C LEU A 72 6.79 0.88 11.75
N ALA A 73 7.57 0.93 12.82
CA ALA A 73 7.95 -0.25 13.58
C ALA A 73 6.82 -0.67 14.50
N VAL A 74 6.43 -1.93 14.43
CA VAL A 74 5.35 -2.52 15.23
C VAL A 74 5.87 -3.68 16.03
N LYS A 75 5.60 -3.66 17.36
CA LYS A 75 6.05 -4.71 18.29
C LYS A 75 4.91 -5.16 19.18
N ASP A 76 4.59 -6.46 19.15
CA ASP A 76 3.61 -7.10 20.04
C ASP A 76 2.26 -6.35 20.13
N ALA A 77 1.76 -5.87 19.00
CA ALA A 77 0.59 -4.99 19.01
C ALA A 77 -0.70 -5.71 19.38
N GLY A 78 -1.03 -6.78 18.69
CA GLY A 78 -2.30 -7.52 18.88
C GLY A 78 -3.56 -6.67 18.65
N GLN A 79 -3.42 -5.43 18.20
CA GLN A 79 -4.50 -4.46 18.06
C GLN A 79 -4.30 -3.62 16.80
N ARG A 80 -5.42 -3.25 16.18
CA ARG A 80 -5.43 -2.50 14.93
C ARG A 80 -5.35 -0.99 15.16
N ILE A 81 -4.59 -0.31 14.32
CA ILE A 81 -4.67 1.13 14.14
C ILE A 81 -5.25 1.44 12.75
N LYS A 82 -5.87 2.61 12.61
CA LYS A 82 -6.56 3.01 11.39
C LYS A 82 -6.34 4.49 11.08
N LYS A 83 -6.25 4.79 9.78
CA LYS A 83 -6.25 6.13 9.22
C LYS A 83 -7.51 6.30 8.39
N LYS A 84 -8.42 7.15 8.87
CA LYS A 84 -9.71 7.46 8.22
C LYS A 84 -9.64 8.75 7.40
N LYS A 85 -10.66 8.97 6.57
CA LYS A 85 -10.84 10.22 5.80
C LYS A 85 -9.66 10.53 4.88
N ILE A 86 -9.11 9.49 4.25
CA ILE A 86 -8.11 9.65 3.22
C ILE A 86 -8.79 10.08 1.91
N ASP A 87 -8.16 11.02 1.19
CA ASP A 87 -8.67 11.47 -0.10
C ASP A 87 -8.23 10.52 -1.22
N TRP A 88 -8.80 9.32 -1.23
CA TRP A 88 -8.46 8.26 -2.15
C TRP A 88 -9.68 7.80 -2.93
N ASP A 89 -9.66 8.02 -4.25
CA ASP A 89 -10.60 7.42 -5.20
C ASP A 89 -10.00 6.08 -5.68
N PRO A 90 -10.56 4.93 -5.24
CA PRO A 90 -10.02 3.62 -5.60
C PRO A 90 -10.25 3.27 -7.08
N LYS A 91 -11.13 3.97 -7.80
CA LYS A 91 -11.32 3.79 -9.24
C LYS A 91 -10.25 4.52 -10.05
N ALA A 92 -9.86 5.70 -9.62
CA ALA A 92 -8.79 6.48 -10.25
C ALA A 92 -7.39 5.93 -9.90
N PHE A 93 -7.21 5.45 -8.67
CA PHE A 93 -5.96 4.89 -8.14
C PHE A 93 -6.19 3.48 -7.58
N PRO A 94 -6.44 2.48 -8.45
CA PRO A 94 -6.86 1.14 -8.04
C PRO A 94 -5.74 0.27 -7.45
N VAL A 95 -4.48 0.63 -7.66
CA VAL A 95 -3.34 -0.19 -7.26
C VAL A 95 -2.73 0.34 -5.99
N LEU A 96 -2.79 -0.44 -4.92
CA LEU A 96 -2.12 -0.16 -3.65
C LEU A 96 -0.77 -0.87 -3.62
N THR A 97 0.29 -0.11 -3.30
CA THR A 97 1.65 -0.60 -3.11
C THR A 97 2.13 -0.23 -1.72
N TRP A 98 2.78 -1.16 -1.03
CA TRP A 98 3.44 -0.92 0.25
C TRP A 98 4.65 -1.84 0.41
N ARG A 99 5.45 -1.59 1.46
CA ARG A 99 6.50 -2.51 1.88
C ARG A 99 6.31 -2.92 3.33
N TRP A 100 6.73 -4.12 3.65
CA TRP A 100 6.83 -4.60 5.02
C TRP A 100 8.08 -5.47 5.21
N ARG A 101 8.52 -5.59 6.46
CA ARG A 101 9.71 -6.35 6.81
C ARG A 101 9.46 -7.05 8.14
N LEU A 102 9.46 -8.37 8.12
CA LEU A 102 9.32 -9.18 9.31
C LEU A 102 10.60 -9.12 10.14
N GLN A 103 10.51 -8.79 11.41
CA GLN A 103 11.63 -8.81 12.35
C GLN A 103 11.58 -10.03 13.27
N LYS A 104 10.33 -10.45 13.63
CA LYS A 104 10.11 -11.62 14.49
C LYS A 104 8.68 -12.13 14.33
N ALA A 105 8.53 -13.42 14.15
CA ALA A 105 7.25 -14.14 14.28
C ALA A 105 7.51 -15.60 14.67
N THR A 106 6.44 -16.28 15.07
CA THR A 106 6.41 -17.73 15.27
C THR A 106 5.49 -18.38 14.25
N THR A 107 5.66 -19.66 14.00
CA THR A 107 4.81 -20.43 13.07
C THR A 107 3.37 -20.59 13.57
N ASP A 108 3.14 -20.34 14.85
CA ASP A 108 1.82 -20.47 15.49
C ASP A 108 0.98 -19.19 15.38
N THR A 109 1.55 -18.12 14.80
CA THR A 109 0.88 -16.83 14.67
C THR A 109 0.22 -16.70 13.30
N GLU A 110 -1.12 -16.67 13.25
CA GLU A 110 -1.88 -16.59 12.00
C GLU A 110 -3.04 -15.60 12.09
N PRO A 111 -3.16 -14.57 11.24
CA PRO A 111 -2.08 -14.09 10.38
C PRO A 111 -0.98 -13.37 11.17
N ILE A 112 0.21 -13.25 10.58
CA ILE A 112 1.33 -12.49 11.15
C ILE A 112 0.97 -11.01 11.22
N ALA A 113 0.55 -10.45 10.09
CA ALA A 113 0.17 -9.05 9.94
C ALA A 113 -0.83 -8.86 8.82
N ALA A 114 -1.51 -7.71 8.81
CA ALA A 114 -2.42 -7.36 7.72
C ALA A 114 -2.51 -5.85 7.49
N ILE A 115 -2.73 -5.48 6.22
CA ILE A 115 -3.22 -4.18 5.80
C ILE A 115 -4.68 -4.33 5.37
N TYR A 116 -5.52 -3.42 5.82
CA TYR A 116 -6.94 -3.38 5.46
C TYR A 116 -7.18 -2.22 4.51
N ALA A 117 -7.68 -2.50 3.32
CA ALA A 117 -8.23 -1.50 2.43
C ALA A 117 -9.74 -1.42 2.65
N SER A 118 -10.20 -0.36 3.30
CA SER A 118 -11.62 -0.11 3.57
C SER A 118 -12.14 0.82 2.48
N LEU A 119 -12.75 0.23 1.44
CA LEU A 119 -13.12 0.97 0.23
C LEU A 119 -14.60 1.39 0.20
N ASP A 120 -15.40 0.92 1.14
CA ASP A 120 -16.82 1.24 1.23
C ASP A 120 -17.30 1.19 2.69
N THR A 121 -18.58 1.54 2.89
CA THR A 121 -19.32 1.31 4.14
C THR A 121 -20.66 0.68 3.83
N ASP A 122 -21.13 -0.17 4.72
CA ASP A 122 -22.48 -0.71 4.65
C ASP A 122 -23.56 0.32 5.07
N LEU A 123 -24.82 -0.09 5.05
CA LEU A 123 -25.97 0.73 5.45
C LEU A 123 -25.92 1.22 6.90
N MET A 124 -25.08 0.62 7.74
CA MET A 124 -24.86 1.00 9.14
C MET A 124 -23.56 1.79 9.33
N PHE A 125 -22.96 2.27 8.25
CA PHE A 125 -21.66 2.94 8.23
C PHE A 125 -20.49 2.07 8.77
N ILE A 126 -20.64 0.75 8.72
CA ILE A 126 -19.59 -0.20 9.06
C ILE A 126 -18.64 -0.32 7.85
N PRO A 127 -17.33 -0.11 8.03
CA PRO A 127 -16.39 -0.22 6.92
C PRO A 127 -16.39 -1.61 6.29
N VAL A 128 -16.57 -1.66 4.98
CA VAL A 128 -16.39 -2.86 4.17
C VAL A 128 -14.95 -2.89 3.68
N PHE A 129 -14.23 -3.97 3.98
CA PHE A 129 -12.80 -4.03 3.74
C PHE A 129 -12.33 -5.38 3.22
N THR A 130 -11.24 -5.35 2.48
CA THR A 130 -10.42 -6.50 2.13
C THR A 130 -9.12 -6.43 2.92
N LYS A 131 -8.68 -7.55 3.49
CA LYS A 131 -7.42 -7.68 4.20
C LYS A 131 -6.38 -8.30 3.26
N TYR A 132 -5.22 -7.68 3.19
CA TYR A 132 -4.03 -8.24 2.57
C TYR A 132 -3.12 -8.72 3.69
N VAL A 133 -2.89 -10.01 3.77
CA VAL A 133 -2.26 -10.62 4.94
C VAL A 133 -0.90 -11.23 4.62
N TRP A 134 0.01 -11.12 5.59
CA TRP A 134 1.18 -11.98 5.69
C TRP A 134 0.78 -13.19 6.55
N SER A 135 0.81 -14.38 5.97
CA SER A 135 0.46 -15.63 6.63
C SER A 135 1.72 -16.37 7.07
N ALA A 136 1.68 -17.03 8.23
CA ALA A 136 2.78 -17.92 8.64
C ALA A 136 2.82 -19.20 7.80
N THR A 137 1.66 -19.71 7.38
CA THR A 137 1.53 -21.07 6.85
C THR A 137 0.75 -21.20 5.54
N LYS A 138 -0.21 -20.29 5.28
CA LYS A 138 -1.05 -20.36 4.08
C LYS A 138 -0.28 -19.87 2.85
N PRO A 139 -0.41 -20.53 1.69
CA PRO A 139 0.22 -20.08 0.45
C PRO A 139 -0.28 -18.70 0.00
N GLU A 140 0.61 -17.95 -0.67
CA GLU A 140 0.23 -16.72 -1.38
C GLU A 140 -0.88 -16.98 -2.39
N GLY A 141 -1.77 -15.98 -2.57
CA GLY A 141 -2.96 -16.09 -3.41
C GLY A 141 -4.14 -16.77 -2.73
N THR A 142 -3.99 -17.32 -1.51
CA THR A 142 -5.12 -17.92 -0.77
C THR A 142 -6.13 -16.82 -0.44
N LEU A 143 -7.38 -17.01 -0.93
CA LEU A 143 -8.54 -16.18 -0.58
C LEU A 143 -9.37 -16.90 0.48
N THR A 144 -9.61 -16.24 1.59
CA THR A 144 -10.59 -16.67 2.61
C THR A 144 -11.73 -15.68 2.61
N GLU A 145 -12.93 -16.11 2.21
CA GLU A 145 -14.10 -15.25 2.26
C GLU A 145 -14.53 -15.03 3.72
N GLY A 146 -14.75 -13.77 4.07
CA GLY A 146 -15.20 -13.37 5.40
C GLY A 146 -16.64 -12.90 5.40
N GLY A 147 -17.26 -12.86 6.59
CA GLY A 147 -18.55 -12.24 6.79
C GLY A 147 -18.46 -10.71 6.90
N ILE A 148 -19.62 -10.06 7.08
CA ILE A 148 -19.76 -8.58 7.16
C ILE A 148 -18.81 -7.96 8.19
N PHE A 149 -18.56 -8.61 9.31
CA PHE A 149 -17.71 -8.08 10.38
C PHE A 149 -16.26 -8.59 10.33
N SER A 150 -15.98 -9.69 9.64
CA SER A 150 -14.64 -10.29 9.61
C SER A 150 -13.83 -9.86 8.40
N GLY A 151 -14.50 -9.43 7.32
CA GLY A 151 -13.88 -9.09 6.05
C GLY A 151 -13.20 -10.30 5.38
N SER A 152 -12.98 -10.21 4.09
CA SER A 152 -12.24 -11.23 3.34
C SER A 152 -10.74 -11.02 3.43
N GLU A 153 -9.97 -12.10 3.34
CA GLU A 153 -8.51 -12.11 3.46
C GLU A 153 -7.88 -12.65 2.17
N ILE A 154 -6.88 -11.94 1.66
CA ILE A 154 -6.02 -12.40 0.56
C ILE A 154 -4.60 -12.50 1.11
N VAL A 155 -4.01 -13.69 1.03
CA VAL A 155 -2.60 -13.90 1.41
C VAL A 155 -1.71 -13.34 0.30
N VAL A 156 -0.90 -12.34 0.61
CA VAL A 156 0.04 -11.73 -0.33
C VAL A 156 1.49 -12.03 -0.01
N GLN A 157 1.79 -12.45 1.23
CA GLN A 157 3.11 -12.91 1.64
C GLN A 157 2.98 -14.11 2.57
N SER A 158 3.94 -15.04 2.53
CA SER A 158 3.88 -16.30 3.28
C SER A 158 5.22 -16.68 3.93
N GLY A 159 5.11 -17.34 5.10
CA GLY A 159 6.25 -17.90 5.83
C GLY A 159 6.90 -16.94 6.83
N THR A 160 7.78 -17.52 7.66
CA THR A 160 8.44 -16.81 8.77
C THR A 160 9.97 -16.77 8.67
N LYS A 161 10.53 -17.21 7.55
CA LYS A 161 11.99 -17.40 7.41
C LYS A 161 12.73 -16.16 6.93
N ALA A 162 12.08 -15.29 6.17
CA ALA A 162 12.70 -14.11 5.57
C ALA A 162 12.70 -12.92 6.56
N VAL A 163 13.43 -13.07 7.67
CA VAL A 163 13.58 -12.04 8.69
C VAL A 163 14.57 -10.98 8.25
N GLY A 164 14.22 -9.70 8.43
CA GLY A 164 15.05 -8.55 8.09
C GLY A 164 15.01 -8.13 6.61
N GLU A 165 14.26 -8.83 5.76
CA GLU A 165 14.12 -8.52 4.35
C GLU A 165 12.86 -7.67 4.08
N TRP A 166 12.99 -6.59 3.28
CA TRP A 166 11.87 -5.81 2.81
C TRP A 166 11.21 -6.47 1.60
N PHE A 167 9.91 -6.71 1.71
CA PHE A 167 9.03 -7.14 0.61
C PHE A 167 8.15 -5.98 0.18
N GLU A 168 8.00 -5.81 -1.12
CA GLU A 168 7.08 -4.85 -1.71
C GLU A 168 5.89 -5.61 -2.28
N GLU A 169 4.71 -5.24 -1.82
CA GLU A 169 3.45 -5.77 -2.30
C GLU A 169 2.77 -4.78 -3.23
N ARG A 170 2.09 -5.34 -4.23
CA ARG A 170 1.34 -4.55 -5.19
C ARG A 170 0.05 -5.29 -5.56
N VAL A 171 -1.09 -4.73 -5.18
CA VAL A 171 -2.42 -5.34 -5.38
C VAL A 171 -3.37 -4.37 -6.07
N ASN A 172 -4.31 -4.89 -6.84
CA ASN A 172 -5.41 -4.09 -7.41
C ASN A 172 -6.62 -4.17 -6.47
N VAL A 173 -6.65 -3.25 -5.50
CA VAL A 173 -7.69 -3.23 -4.46
C VAL A 173 -9.11 -3.02 -5.02
N TYR A 174 -9.24 -2.30 -6.15
CA TYR A 174 -10.52 -2.06 -6.79
C TYR A 174 -11.09 -3.35 -7.40
N GLU A 175 -10.28 -4.10 -8.16
CA GLU A 175 -10.73 -5.35 -8.77
C GLU A 175 -10.94 -6.45 -7.71
N ASP A 176 -10.08 -6.53 -6.70
CA ASP A 176 -10.25 -7.46 -5.59
C ASP A 176 -11.56 -7.19 -4.83
N PHE A 177 -11.84 -5.91 -4.55
CA PHE A 177 -13.08 -5.51 -3.90
C PHE A 177 -14.32 -5.95 -4.72
N LYS A 178 -14.34 -5.65 -6.02
CA LYS A 178 -15.44 -6.05 -6.91
C LYS A 178 -15.61 -7.56 -6.98
N LYS A 179 -14.50 -8.29 -7.07
CA LYS A 179 -14.50 -9.75 -7.11
C LYS A 179 -15.10 -10.35 -5.84
N ILE A 180 -14.79 -9.78 -4.68
CA ILE A 180 -15.21 -10.28 -3.37
C ILE A 180 -16.63 -9.82 -3.04
N HIS A 181 -16.87 -8.51 -3.10
CA HIS A 181 -18.12 -7.92 -2.61
C HIS A 181 -19.24 -7.82 -3.66
N LYS A 182 -18.93 -8.14 -4.95
CA LYS A 182 -19.88 -8.19 -6.08
C LYS A 182 -20.53 -6.85 -6.43
N HIS A 183 -19.94 -5.74 -6.00
CA HIS A 183 -20.32 -4.37 -6.38
C HIS A 183 -19.07 -3.48 -6.48
N GLU A 184 -19.22 -2.29 -7.08
CA GLU A 184 -18.15 -1.31 -7.08
C GLU A 184 -17.95 -0.69 -5.69
N PRO A 185 -16.72 -0.32 -5.29
CA PRO A 185 -16.49 0.42 -4.07
C PRO A 185 -17.06 1.84 -4.15
N ALA A 186 -17.14 2.53 -3.02
CA ALA A 186 -17.49 3.94 -2.98
C ALA A 186 -16.48 4.79 -3.78
N ALA A 187 -16.95 5.94 -4.27
CA ALA A 187 -16.10 6.91 -5.00
C ALA A 187 -14.93 7.44 -4.14
N LYS A 188 -15.03 7.31 -2.82
CA LYS A 188 -14.00 7.69 -1.87
C LYS A 188 -13.83 6.60 -0.83
N ALA A 189 -12.61 6.09 -0.69
CA ALA A 189 -12.29 5.08 0.31
C ALA A 189 -12.53 5.62 1.74
N TRP A 190 -13.01 4.74 2.61
CA TRP A 190 -13.19 5.07 4.03
C TRP A 190 -11.83 5.22 4.75
N GLY A 191 -10.85 4.36 4.43
CA GLY A 191 -9.53 4.45 5.02
C GLY A 191 -8.70 3.18 4.84
N ILE A 192 -7.56 3.19 5.53
CA ILE A 192 -6.65 2.05 5.64
C ILE A 192 -6.43 1.70 7.12
N SER A 193 -6.10 0.45 7.38
CA SER A 193 -5.74 0.03 8.73
C SER A 193 -4.57 -0.94 8.69
N ILE A 194 -3.83 -1.03 9.79
CA ILE A 194 -2.69 -1.91 9.99
C ILE A 194 -2.89 -2.69 11.27
N ILE A 195 -2.55 -3.96 11.25
CA ILE A 195 -2.42 -4.80 12.43
C ILE A 195 -1.18 -5.69 12.32
N ALA A 196 -0.51 -5.92 13.44
CA ALA A 196 0.37 -7.05 13.65
C ALA A 196 -0.14 -7.88 14.82
N ALA A 197 0.01 -9.17 14.77
CA ALA A 197 -0.41 -10.06 15.85
C ALA A 197 0.44 -9.87 17.10
N SER A 198 -0.07 -10.34 18.23
CA SER A 198 0.71 -10.40 19.47
C SER A 198 1.94 -11.30 19.30
N GLY A 199 3.06 -10.89 19.89
CA GLY A 199 4.35 -11.59 19.77
C GLY A 199 5.09 -11.38 18.45
N VAL A 200 4.52 -10.62 17.51
CA VAL A 200 5.14 -10.27 16.23
C VAL A 200 5.87 -8.94 16.33
N GLU A 201 7.03 -8.86 15.67
CA GLU A 201 7.73 -7.61 15.35
C GLU A 201 7.82 -7.48 13.83
N ILE A 202 7.30 -6.38 13.29
CA ILE A 202 7.22 -6.12 11.84
C ILE A 202 7.27 -4.62 11.55
N ASP A 203 7.92 -4.25 10.46
CA ASP A 203 7.98 -2.88 9.99
C ASP A 203 7.09 -2.69 8.76
N PHE A 204 6.42 -1.54 8.68
CA PHE A 204 5.62 -1.13 7.52
C PHE A 204 6.21 0.13 6.91
N GLY A 205 6.55 0.09 5.64
CA GLY A 205 6.98 1.25 4.86
C GLY A 205 5.79 2.07 4.34
N SER A 206 6.08 3.05 3.49
CA SER A 206 5.08 3.91 2.87
C SER A 206 4.02 3.12 2.11
N MET A 207 2.82 3.70 2.03
CA MET A 207 1.68 3.18 1.28
C MET A 207 1.30 4.16 0.18
N VAL A 208 1.26 3.69 -1.04
CA VAL A 208 1.01 4.52 -2.24
C VAL A 208 -0.09 3.88 -3.07
N ALA A 209 -1.09 4.69 -3.44
CA ALA A 209 -2.07 4.32 -4.44
C ALA A 209 -1.65 4.86 -5.81
N SER A 210 -1.81 4.10 -6.88
CA SER A 210 -1.44 4.51 -8.23
C SER A 210 -2.49 4.14 -9.25
N ALA A 211 -2.52 4.88 -10.37
CA ALA A 211 -3.31 4.52 -11.53
C ALA A 211 -2.89 3.12 -12.03
N GLY A 212 -3.85 2.28 -12.37
CA GLY A 212 -3.58 1.03 -13.06
C GLY A 212 -2.92 1.31 -14.43
N ARG A 213 -2.03 0.42 -14.85
CA ARG A 213 -1.52 0.42 -16.23
C ARG A 213 -2.47 -0.32 -17.13
#